data_f7fb0ba2d9e197b35e654f4d2dd023eb
#
_entry.id   f7fb0ba2d9e197b35e654f4d2dd023eb
#
_cell.length_a   1.000
_cell.length_b   1.000
_cell.length_c   1.000
_cell.angle_alpha   90.00
_cell.angle_beta   90.00
_cell.angle_gamma   90.00
#
_symmetry.space_group_name_H-M   'P 1'
#
loop_
_entity.id
_entity.type
_entity.pdbx_description
1 polymer ?
#
loop_
_entity_poly.entity_id
_entity_poly.type
_entity_poly.pdbx_seq_one_letter_code
_entity_poly.pdbx_strand_id
1 'polypeptide(L)'
;MAKSIQTLVYEELRKNILSLHLKPGQTMSTQEIATKLNVSRTPVREAFLKLQEQGLVEMIPQKETTVSKINLKRAHQEKFLRESLELGIVRKFMEHGTSEIKEQTILNMMANITKQRNCVKERDFVSFLNADDTFHSLLFAAVEETMSWDIIKQQCGHYDRMRILFVQDEDAAKSSIEQHENIVILLEKNDQKNAIDAMLHHIRRPEFDDSRITNEYPEFFQQEDTDKKEFRLGTL
;
A
#
# COMPACT_ATOMS: atom_id res chain seq x y z
N MET A 1 21.01 -10.90 10.02
CA MET A 1 20.54 -12.31 10.06
C MET A 1 19.85 -12.64 8.74
N ALA A 2 20.05 -13.85 8.19
CA ALA A 2 19.32 -14.28 7.00
C ALA A 2 17.82 -14.45 7.33
N LYS A 3 16.94 -13.99 6.42
CA LYS A 3 15.49 -14.19 6.57
C LYS A 3 15.14 -15.68 6.50
N SER A 4 14.14 -16.13 7.26
CA SER A 4 13.65 -17.50 7.17
C SER A 4 13.00 -17.76 5.80
N ILE A 5 12.96 -19.03 5.37
CA ILE A 5 12.28 -19.43 4.12
C ILE A 5 10.79 -19.03 4.16
N GLN A 6 10.15 -19.19 5.30
CA GLN A 6 8.76 -18.76 5.53
C GLN A 6 8.57 -17.25 5.26
N THR A 7 9.47 -16.42 5.78
CA THR A 7 9.44 -14.97 5.57
C THR A 7 9.62 -14.63 4.09
N LEU A 8 10.55 -15.27 3.41
CA LEU A 8 10.79 -15.04 1.98
C LEU A 8 9.58 -15.42 1.13
N VAL A 9 8.97 -16.57 1.40
CA VAL A 9 7.74 -17.02 0.70
C VAL A 9 6.59 -16.04 0.92
N TYR A 10 6.38 -15.60 2.18
CA TYR A 10 5.36 -14.62 2.51
C TYR A 10 5.59 -13.28 1.77
N GLU A 11 6.81 -12.75 1.81
CA GLU A 11 7.15 -11.49 1.14
C GLU A 11 6.94 -11.58 -0.38
N GLU A 12 7.35 -12.69 -1.00
CA GLU A 12 7.18 -12.90 -2.44
C GLU A 12 5.69 -13.00 -2.83
N LEU A 13 4.90 -13.79 -2.12
CA LEU A 13 3.46 -13.89 -2.37
C LEU A 13 2.77 -12.55 -2.15
N ARG A 14 3.07 -11.86 -1.05
CA ARG A 14 2.50 -10.55 -0.73
C ARG A 14 2.82 -9.53 -1.83
N LYS A 15 4.07 -9.47 -2.27
CA LYS A 15 4.50 -8.60 -3.37
C LYS A 15 3.69 -8.86 -4.64
N ASN A 16 3.53 -10.12 -5.04
CA ASN A 16 2.79 -10.51 -6.24
C ASN A 16 1.28 -10.20 -6.13
N ILE A 17 0.69 -10.30 -4.94
CA ILE A 17 -0.71 -9.93 -4.70
C ILE A 17 -0.88 -8.40 -4.76
N LEU A 18 0.00 -7.63 -4.11
CA LEU A 18 -0.11 -6.17 -4.08
C LEU A 18 0.17 -5.53 -5.45
N SER A 19 1.04 -6.14 -6.27
CA SER A 19 1.31 -5.68 -7.64
C SER A 19 0.33 -6.20 -8.69
N LEU A 20 -0.71 -6.94 -8.26
CA LEU A 20 -1.73 -7.59 -9.11
C LEU A 20 -1.18 -8.63 -10.12
N HIS A 21 0.08 -9.09 -9.96
CA HIS A 21 0.57 -10.26 -10.70
C HIS A 21 -0.22 -11.52 -10.31
N LEU A 22 -0.58 -11.65 -9.04
CA LEU A 22 -1.60 -12.57 -8.56
C LEU A 22 -2.90 -11.78 -8.45
N LYS A 23 -3.82 -11.99 -9.39
CA LYS A 23 -5.03 -11.19 -9.55
C LYS A 23 -6.07 -11.47 -8.46
N PRO A 24 -6.86 -10.47 -8.03
CA PRO A 24 -8.03 -10.70 -7.18
C PRO A 24 -8.94 -11.78 -7.75
N GLY A 25 -9.37 -12.73 -6.92
CA GLY A 25 -10.16 -13.89 -7.33
C GLY A 25 -9.36 -15.07 -7.90
N GLN A 26 -8.06 -14.91 -8.13
CA GLN A 26 -7.21 -16.00 -8.62
C GLN A 26 -7.01 -17.06 -7.54
N THR A 27 -7.19 -18.33 -7.89
CA THR A 27 -6.92 -19.49 -7.02
C THR A 27 -5.45 -19.89 -7.07
N MET A 28 -4.94 -20.38 -5.95
CA MET A 28 -3.57 -20.82 -5.77
C MET A 28 -3.56 -22.16 -5.01
N SER A 29 -2.85 -23.14 -5.55
CA SER A 29 -2.59 -24.39 -4.86
C SER A 29 -1.30 -24.31 -4.04
N THR A 30 -1.34 -24.75 -2.78
CA THR A 30 -0.12 -24.86 -1.94
C THR A 30 0.97 -25.68 -2.63
N GLN A 31 0.60 -26.73 -3.34
CA GLN A 31 1.54 -27.60 -4.06
C GLN A 31 2.21 -26.87 -5.24
N GLU A 32 1.42 -26.15 -6.05
CA GLU A 32 1.97 -25.39 -7.18
C GLU A 32 2.95 -24.30 -6.74
N ILE A 33 2.57 -23.53 -5.70
CA ILE A 33 3.44 -22.49 -5.15
C ILE A 33 4.72 -23.10 -4.57
N ALA A 34 4.61 -24.19 -3.81
CA ALA A 34 5.77 -24.89 -3.26
C ALA A 34 6.74 -25.36 -4.36
N THR A 35 6.17 -25.92 -5.45
CA THR A 35 6.95 -26.36 -6.62
C THR A 35 7.62 -25.17 -7.33
N LYS A 36 6.88 -24.08 -7.59
CA LYS A 36 7.41 -22.86 -8.26
C LYS A 36 8.53 -22.19 -7.47
N LEU A 37 8.41 -22.16 -6.14
CA LEU A 37 9.42 -21.53 -5.26
C LEU A 37 10.51 -22.50 -4.80
N ASN A 38 10.45 -23.77 -5.21
CA ASN A 38 11.38 -24.83 -4.80
C ASN A 38 11.51 -24.95 -3.28
N VAL A 39 10.39 -24.98 -2.57
CA VAL A 39 10.30 -25.12 -1.11
C VAL A 39 9.31 -26.25 -0.73
N SER A 40 9.28 -26.64 0.54
CA SER A 40 8.26 -27.55 1.04
C SER A 40 6.89 -26.84 1.15
N ARG A 41 5.82 -27.62 1.36
CA ARG A 41 4.44 -27.10 1.49
C ARG A 41 4.23 -26.31 2.79
N THR A 42 4.96 -26.62 3.83
CA THR A 42 4.80 -25.99 5.16
C THR A 42 5.00 -24.47 5.14
N PRO A 43 6.14 -23.89 4.68
CA PRO A 43 6.33 -22.44 4.62
C PRO A 43 5.30 -21.74 3.72
N VAL A 44 4.77 -22.40 2.69
CA VAL A 44 3.71 -21.82 1.84
C VAL A 44 2.40 -21.72 2.62
N ARG A 45 2.03 -22.78 3.36
CA ARG A 45 0.81 -22.77 4.18
C ARG A 45 0.87 -21.69 5.28
N GLU A 46 2.02 -21.56 5.94
CA GLU A 46 2.22 -20.53 6.95
C GLU A 46 2.17 -19.12 6.36
N ALA A 47 2.73 -18.92 5.15
CA ALA A 47 2.60 -17.67 4.42
C ALA A 47 1.14 -17.35 4.07
N PHE A 48 0.36 -18.33 3.63
CA PHE A 48 -1.07 -18.15 3.36
C PHE A 48 -1.86 -17.77 4.62
N LEU A 49 -1.58 -18.38 5.78
CA LEU A 49 -2.22 -18.02 7.05
C LEU A 49 -1.96 -16.54 7.39
N LYS A 50 -0.71 -16.10 7.26
CA LYS A 50 -0.35 -14.70 7.51
C LYS A 50 -0.99 -13.72 6.51
N LEU A 51 -1.11 -14.11 5.24
CA LEU A 51 -1.81 -13.32 4.22
C LEU A 51 -3.32 -13.27 4.49
N GLN A 52 -3.90 -14.35 5.03
CA GLN A 52 -5.31 -14.40 5.43
C GLN A 52 -5.60 -13.46 6.60
N GLU A 53 -4.73 -13.40 7.60
CA GLU A 53 -4.85 -12.44 8.71
C GLU A 53 -4.86 -10.98 8.22
N GLN A 54 -4.15 -10.70 7.12
CA GLN A 54 -4.14 -9.38 6.46
C GLN A 54 -5.33 -9.17 5.50
N GLY A 55 -6.17 -10.22 5.29
CA GLY A 55 -7.29 -10.16 4.36
C GLY A 55 -6.88 -10.17 2.88
N LEU A 56 -5.67 -10.61 2.57
CA LEU A 56 -5.14 -10.67 1.20
C LEU A 56 -5.47 -11.97 0.48
N VAL A 57 -5.77 -13.02 1.22
CA VAL A 57 -6.25 -14.30 0.69
C VAL A 57 -7.39 -14.85 1.51
N GLU A 58 -8.19 -15.72 0.89
CA GLU A 58 -9.25 -16.49 1.51
C GLU A 58 -8.87 -17.98 1.44
N MET A 59 -8.81 -18.64 2.60
CA MET A 59 -8.53 -20.06 2.71
C MET A 59 -9.82 -20.79 3.11
N ILE A 60 -10.32 -21.63 2.22
CA ILE A 60 -11.47 -22.49 2.51
C ILE A 60 -10.94 -23.90 2.80
N PRO A 61 -11.30 -24.52 3.94
CA PRO A 61 -10.88 -25.89 4.26
C PRO A 61 -11.15 -26.83 3.10
N GLN A 62 -10.16 -27.67 2.76
CA GLN A 62 -10.20 -28.67 1.67
C GLN A 62 -10.38 -28.08 0.26
N LYS A 63 -10.23 -26.78 0.08
CA LYS A 63 -10.23 -26.09 -1.21
C LYS A 63 -8.90 -25.36 -1.43
N GLU A 64 -8.74 -24.78 -2.62
CA GLU A 64 -7.62 -23.93 -2.96
C GLU A 64 -7.70 -22.58 -2.20
N THR A 65 -6.54 -21.96 -2.03
CA THR A 65 -6.45 -20.59 -1.50
C THR A 65 -6.74 -19.59 -2.63
N THR A 66 -7.60 -18.61 -2.38
CA THR A 66 -7.96 -17.60 -3.37
C THR A 66 -7.43 -16.24 -2.95
N VAL A 67 -6.88 -15.47 -3.88
CA VAL A 67 -6.54 -14.05 -3.66
C VAL A 67 -7.84 -13.29 -3.40
N SER A 68 -7.95 -12.60 -2.27
CA SER A 68 -9.17 -11.87 -1.92
C SER A 68 -9.48 -10.77 -2.95
N LYS A 69 -10.75 -10.59 -3.27
CA LYS A 69 -11.19 -9.42 -4.02
C LYS A 69 -11.00 -8.15 -3.20
N ILE A 70 -10.84 -7.01 -3.86
CA ILE A 70 -10.69 -5.71 -3.20
C ILE A 70 -12.02 -5.33 -2.55
N ASN A 71 -11.99 -5.07 -1.25
CA ASN A 71 -13.13 -4.56 -0.51
C ASN A 71 -13.00 -3.03 -0.42
N LEU A 72 -13.88 -2.29 -1.09
CA LEU A 72 -13.85 -0.83 -1.13
C LEU A 72 -13.96 -0.19 0.26
N LYS A 73 -14.90 -0.68 1.06
CA LYS A 73 -15.09 -0.15 2.43
C LYS A 73 -13.82 -0.29 3.26
N ARG A 74 -13.15 -1.45 3.16
CA ARG A 74 -11.87 -1.68 3.84
C ARG A 74 -10.77 -0.80 3.26
N ALA A 75 -10.67 -0.65 1.95
CA ALA A 75 -9.69 0.23 1.32
C ALA A 75 -9.84 1.69 1.79
N HIS A 76 -11.07 2.18 1.95
CA HIS A 76 -11.31 3.51 2.53
C HIS A 76 -10.88 3.62 4.00
N GLN A 77 -11.09 2.58 4.81
CA GLN A 77 -10.61 2.54 6.19
C GLN A 77 -9.07 2.52 6.25
N GLU A 78 -8.43 1.77 5.38
CA GLU A 78 -6.97 1.71 5.23
C GLU A 78 -6.40 3.07 4.77
N LYS A 79 -7.07 3.74 3.82
CA LYS A 79 -6.73 5.10 3.38
C LYS A 79 -6.83 6.10 4.54
N PHE A 80 -7.89 6.02 5.35
CA PHE A 80 -8.06 6.86 6.53
C PHE A 80 -6.96 6.63 7.58
N LEU A 81 -6.55 5.36 7.81
CA LEU A 81 -5.42 5.04 8.68
C LEU A 81 -4.13 5.72 8.18
N ARG A 82 -3.83 5.60 6.89
CA ARG A 82 -2.67 6.22 6.26
C ARG A 82 -2.73 7.74 6.40
N GLU A 83 -3.85 8.37 6.04
CA GLU A 83 -4.08 9.81 6.18
C GLU A 83 -3.78 10.28 7.60
N SER A 84 -4.37 9.61 8.60
CA SER A 84 -4.23 10.02 10.01
C SER A 84 -2.79 9.96 10.51
N LEU A 85 -2.04 8.93 10.13
CA LEU A 85 -0.65 8.78 10.54
C LEU A 85 0.26 9.75 9.79
N GLU A 86 0.12 9.88 8.48
CA GLU A 86 0.99 10.73 7.67
C GLU A 86 0.85 12.21 7.99
N LEU A 87 -0.37 12.71 8.24
CA LEU A 87 -0.56 14.10 8.69
C LEU A 87 0.09 14.35 10.06
N GLY A 88 0.01 13.37 10.97
CA GLY A 88 0.70 13.42 12.26
C GLY A 88 2.22 13.47 12.09
N ILE A 89 2.76 12.70 11.16
CA ILE A 89 4.20 12.65 10.86
C ILE A 89 4.70 13.95 10.23
N VAL A 90 3.97 14.52 9.27
CA VAL A 90 4.32 15.84 8.70
C VAL A 90 4.40 16.89 9.81
N ARG A 91 3.41 16.92 10.72
CA ARG A 91 3.42 17.84 11.88
C ARG A 91 4.65 17.60 12.76
N LYS A 92 4.90 16.37 13.18
CA LYS A 92 6.03 16.01 14.02
C LYS A 92 7.37 16.36 13.37
N PHE A 93 7.52 16.11 12.07
CA PHE A 93 8.71 16.46 11.30
C PHE A 93 8.96 17.98 11.29
N MET A 94 7.92 18.77 11.08
CA MET A 94 8.02 20.22 11.03
C MET A 94 8.35 20.83 12.41
N GLU A 95 7.77 20.28 13.49
CA GLU A 95 7.94 20.81 14.86
C GLU A 95 9.25 20.34 15.52
N HIS A 96 9.68 19.11 15.28
CA HIS A 96 10.76 18.49 16.03
C HIS A 96 12.00 18.12 15.20
N GLY A 97 11.92 18.15 13.87
CA GLY A 97 13.07 17.90 13.01
C GLY A 97 14.13 18.97 13.16
N THR A 98 15.39 18.60 13.45
CA THR A 98 16.52 19.53 13.42
C THR A 98 16.76 20.03 11.98
N SER A 99 17.43 21.16 11.81
CA SER A 99 17.75 21.69 10.47
C SER A 99 18.50 20.67 9.60
N GLU A 100 19.45 19.94 10.20
CA GLU A 100 20.25 18.92 9.53
C GLU A 100 19.38 17.73 9.07
N ILE A 101 18.50 17.22 9.95
CA ILE A 101 17.56 16.14 9.62
C ILE A 101 16.60 16.58 8.52
N LYS A 102 16.06 17.79 8.59
CA LYS A 102 15.16 18.35 7.58
C LYS A 102 15.85 18.44 6.22
N GLU A 103 17.04 19.03 6.17
CA GLU A 103 17.82 19.17 4.93
C GLU A 103 18.13 17.81 4.30
N GLN A 104 18.66 16.86 5.08
CA GLN A 104 18.98 15.54 4.57
C GLN A 104 17.73 14.78 4.08
N THR A 105 16.60 14.90 4.79
CA THR A 105 15.35 14.26 4.39
C THR A 105 14.81 14.85 3.09
N ILE A 106 14.82 16.17 2.95
CA ILE A 106 14.41 16.88 1.73
C ILE A 106 15.26 16.44 0.54
N LEU A 107 16.59 16.38 0.68
CA LEU A 107 17.48 15.88 -0.38
C LEU A 107 17.15 14.46 -0.80
N ASN A 108 16.88 13.56 0.17
CA ASN A 108 16.50 12.20 -0.12
C ASN A 108 15.13 12.10 -0.84
N MET A 109 14.17 12.96 -0.44
CA MET A 109 12.85 13.03 -1.09
C MET A 109 12.99 13.53 -2.54
N MET A 110 13.80 14.54 -2.82
CA MET A 110 14.07 15.05 -4.17
C MET A 110 14.73 13.98 -5.06
N ALA A 111 15.71 13.25 -4.53
CA ALA A 111 16.33 12.11 -5.24
C ALA A 111 15.31 11.01 -5.55
N ASN A 112 14.39 10.75 -4.61
CA ASN A 112 13.32 9.78 -4.80
C ASN A 112 12.31 10.22 -5.88
N ILE A 113 11.93 11.50 -5.94
CA ILE A 113 11.09 12.06 -7.01
C ILE A 113 11.71 11.83 -8.39
N THR A 114 13.03 11.99 -8.50
CA THR A 114 13.74 11.69 -9.75
C THR A 114 13.59 10.22 -10.14
N LYS A 115 13.65 9.29 -9.18
CA LYS A 115 13.38 7.87 -9.40
C LYS A 115 11.95 7.62 -9.85
N GLN A 116 10.96 8.28 -9.23
CA GLN A 116 9.55 8.17 -9.63
C GLN A 116 9.33 8.59 -11.08
N ARG A 117 9.95 9.70 -11.52
CA ARG A 117 9.88 10.15 -12.92
C ARG A 117 10.45 9.11 -13.89
N ASN A 118 11.55 8.46 -13.54
CA ASN A 118 12.13 7.41 -14.38
C ASN A 118 11.18 6.20 -14.48
N CYS A 119 10.57 5.78 -13.36
CA CYS A 119 9.60 4.69 -13.38
C CYS A 119 8.39 4.99 -14.28
N VAL A 120 7.86 6.22 -14.24
CA VAL A 120 6.75 6.63 -15.13
C VAL A 120 7.20 6.61 -16.60
N LYS A 121 8.39 7.14 -16.91
CA LYS A 121 8.96 7.13 -18.27
C LYS A 121 9.11 5.71 -18.82
N GLU A 122 9.49 4.75 -17.96
CA GLU A 122 9.65 3.33 -18.30
C GLU A 122 8.34 2.56 -18.24
N ARG A 123 7.23 3.21 -17.82
CA ARG A 123 5.91 2.61 -17.55
C ARG A 123 5.97 1.47 -16.53
N ASP A 124 6.93 1.50 -15.63
CA ASP A 124 7.04 0.57 -14.49
C ASP A 124 6.29 1.13 -13.27
N PHE A 125 4.97 0.96 -13.27
CA PHE A 125 4.09 1.48 -12.22
C PHE A 125 4.24 0.73 -10.89
N VAL A 126 4.73 -0.50 -10.90
CA VAL A 126 5.06 -1.23 -9.67
C VAL A 126 6.26 -0.58 -8.98
N SER A 127 7.33 -0.32 -9.72
CA SER A 127 8.50 0.39 -9.19
C SER A 127 8.18 1.83 -8.83
N PHE A 128 7.26 2.48 -9.55
CA PHE A 128 6.74 3.81 -9.17
C PHE A 128 6.11 3.79 -7.78
N LEU A 129 5.18 2.86 -7.48
CA LEU A 129 4.56 2.77 -6.16
C LEU A 129 5.54 2.39 -5.06
N ASN A 130 6.56 1.58 -5.35
CA ASN A 130 7.63 1.30 -4.39
C ASN A 130 8.45 2.57 -4.08
N ALA A 131 8.68 3.43 -5.08
CA ALA A 131 9.33 4.71 -4.88
C ALA A 131 8.43 5.70 -4.13
N ASP A 132 7.12 5.75 -4.45
CA ASP A 132 6.12 6.51 -3.71
C ASP A 132 6.09 6.11 -2.22
N ASP A 133 6.06 4.83 -1.91
CA ASP A 133 6.13 4.34 -0.53
C ASP A 133 7.45 4.74 0.15
N THR A 134 8.57 4.70 -0.58
CA THR A 134 9.86 5.17 -0.05
C THR A 134 9.80 6.67 0.26
N PHE A 135 9.21 7.50 -0.61
CA PHE A 135 9.04 8.93 -0.40
C PHE A 135 8.35 9.23 0.93
N HIS A 136 7.21 8.59 1.18
CA HIS A 136 6.46 8.76 2.43
C HIS A 136 7.23 8.24 3.64
N SER A 137 7.87 7.06 3.54
CA SER A 137 8.62 6.45 4.65
C SER A 137 9.80 7.29 5.14
N LEU A 138 10.37 8.15 4.29
CA LEU A 138 11.46 9.06 4.68
C LEU A 138 11.06 10.02 5.80
N LEU A 139 9.82 10.51 5.80
CA LEU A 139 9.30 11.37 6.88
C LEU A 139 9.16 10.60 8.19
N PHE A 140 8.68 9.36 8.15
CA PHE A 140 8.60 8.50 9.34
C PHE A 140 9.97 8.18 9.92
N ALA A 141 10.94 7.87 9.06
CA ALA A 141 12.31 7.59 9.48
C ALA A 141 12.97 8.83 10.10
N ALA A 142 12.74 10.03 9.55
CA ALA A 142 13.29 11.29 10.02
C ALA A 142 12.88 11.64 11.47
N VAL A 143 11.74 11.13 11.93
CA VAL A 143 11.20 11.38 13.29
C VAL A 143 11.14 10.11 14.14
N GLU A 144 11.86 9.06 13.74
CA GLU A 144 11.99 7.78 14.45
C GLU A 144 10.65 7.03 14.67
N GLU A 145 9.69 7.20 13.74
CA GLU A 145 8.36 6.56 13.80
C GLU A 145 8.20 5.41 12.78
N THR A 146 9.26 4.64 12.58
CA THR A 146 9.27 3.54 11.58
C THR A 146 8.22 2.45 11.87
N MET A 147 7.89 2.20 13.15
CA MET A 147 6.83 1.27 13.53
C MET A 147 5.47 1.69 12.96
N SER A 148 5.17 3.00 12.95
CA SER A 148 3.91 3.52 12.40
C SER A 148 3.84 3.30 10.88
N TRP A 149 4.96 3.42 10.17
CA TRP A 149 5.07 3.07 8.76
C TRP A 149 4.86 1.57 8.52
N ASP A 150 5.47 0.72 9.35
CA ASP A 150 5.30 -0.73 9.26
C ASP A 150 3.84 -1.15 9.43
N ILE A 151 3.08 -0.47 10.31
CA ILE A 151 1.64 -0.69 10.48
C ILE A 151 0.89 -0.35 9.18
N ILE A 152 1.17 0.82 8.56
CA ILE A 152 0.57 1.17 7.25
C ILE A 152 0.87 0.07 6.24
N LYS A 153 2.13 -0.34 6.10
CA LYS A 153 2.52 -1.35 5.12
C LYS A 153 1.92 -2.73 5.36
N GLN A 154 1.63 -3.08 6.61
CA GLN A 154 1.00 -4.36 6.93
C GLN A 154 -0.52 -4.33 6.73
N GLN A 155 -1.18 -3.21 6.99
CA GLN A 155 -2.64 -3.13 7.02
C GLN A 155 -3.28 -2.62 5.73
N CYS A 156 -2.58 -1.86 4.89
CA CYS A 156 -3.16 -1.15 3.75
C CYS A 156 -3.18 -1.95 2.43
N GLY A 157 -3.39 -3.27 2.50
CA GLY A 157 -3.29 -4.13 1.32
C GLY A 157 -4.43 -4.00 0.31
N HIS A 158 -5.65 -3.62 0.72
CA HIS A 158 -6.75 -3.32 -0.21
C HIS A 158 -6.53 -1.96 -0.87
N TYR A 159 -6.12 -0.96 -0.11
CA TYR A 159 -5.80 0.37 -0.62
C TYR A 159 -4.59 0.33 -1.57
N ASP A 160 -3.52 -0.39 -1.24
CA ASP A 160 -2.35 -0.54 -2.11
C ASP A 160 -2.72 -1.14 -3.47
N ARG A 161 -3.64 -2.12 -3.51
CA ARG A 161 -4.14 -2.68 -4.79
C ARG A 161 -5.01 -1.70 -5.58
N MET A 162 -5.72 -0.79 -4.92
CA MET A 162 -6.40 0.32 -5.61
C MET A 162 -5.38 1.30 -6.19
N ARG A 163 -4.35 1.64 -5.43
CA ARG A 163 -3.30 2.56 -5.90
C ARG A 163 -2.63 2.07 -7.17
N ILE A 164 -2.34 0.75 -7.29
CA ILE A 164 -1.73 0.20 -8.52
C ILE A 164 -2.66 0.34 -9.73
N LEU A 165 -3.98 0.18 -9.55
CA LEU A 165 -4.95 0.39 -10.62
C LEU A 165 -5.03 1.86 -11.04
N PHE A 166 -4.96 2.80 -10.09
CA PHE A 166 -4.96 4.23 -10.39
C PHE A 166 -3.74 4.68 -11.19
N VAL A 167 -2.54 4.28 -10.77
CA VAL A 167 -1.30 4.76 -11.40
C VAL A 167 -0.99 4.10 -12.75
N GLN A 168 -1.79 3.12 -13.20
CA GLN A 168 -1.74 2.65 -14.59
C GLN A 168 -2.12 3.76 -15.58
N ASP A 169 -2.87 4.76 -15.13
CA ASP A 169 -3.04 6.02 -15.83
C ASP A 169 -1.78 6.87 -15.63
N GLU A 170 -1.06 7.11 -16.72
CA GLU A 170 0.21 7.87 -16.71
C GLU A 170 0.03 9.30 -16.21
N ASP A 171 -1.12 9.93 -16.50
CA ASP A 171 -1.40 11.29 -16.03
C ASP A 171 -1.67 11.32 -14.52
N ALA A 172 -2.28 10.27 -13.98
CA ALA A 172 -2.43 10.09 -12.54
C ALA A 172 -1.07 9.94 -11.83
N ALA A 173 -0.15 9.19 -12.41
CA ALA A 173 1.20 9.04 -11.88
C ALA A 173 1.99 10.36 -11.95
N LYS A 174 1.87 11.13 -13.04
CA LYS A 174 2.48 12.46 -13.18
C LYS A 174 1.93 13.45 -12.16
N SER A 175 0.61 13.50 -12.00
CA SER A 175 -0.05 14.33 -10.96
C SER A 175 0.47 14.00 -9.56
N SER A 176 0.68 12.71 -9.23
CA SER A 176 1.27 12.33 -7.95
C SER A 176 2.68 12.90 -7.76
N ILE A 177 3.50 12.91 -8.81
CA ILE A 177 4.86 13.48 -8.76
C ILE A 177 4.80 14.99 -8.51
N GLU A 178 3.93 15.71 -9.20
CA GLU A 178 3.75 17.17 -9.01
C GLU A 178 3.30 17.49 -7.59
N GLN A 179 2.42 16.68 -7.01
CA GLN A 179 2.00 16.82 -5.63
C GLN A 179 3.16 16.56 -4.65
N HIS A 180 4.01 15.55 -4.90
CA HIS A 180 5.21 15.29 -4.10
C HIS A 180 6.20 16.47 -4.16
N GLU A 181 6.41 17.07 -5.33
CA GLU A 181 7.26 18.25 -5.49
C GLU A 181 6.74 19.43 -4.67
N ASN A 182 5.42 19.65 -4.73
CA ASN A 182 4.79 20.71 -3.93
C ASN A 182 4.97 20.46 -2.42
N ILE A 183 4.80 19.21 -1.96
CA ILE A 183 5.04 18.87 -0.56
C ILE A 183 6.48 19.19 -0.17
N VAL A 184 7.47 18.77 -0.95
CA VAL A 184 8.89 19.04 -0.69
C VAL A 184 9.18 20.54 -0.60
N ILE A 185 8.65 21.34 -1.54
CA ILE A 185 8.80 22.82 -1.53
C ILE A 185 8.25 23.44 -0.23
N LEU A 186 7.10 22.95 0.23
CA LEU A 186 6.46 23.46 1.44
C LEU A 186 7.23 23.06 2.72
N LEU A 187 7.77 21.82 2.75
CA LEU A 187 8.65 21.37 3.82
C LEU A 187 9.94 22.21 3.89
N GLU A 188 10.57 22.48 2.73
CA GLU A 188 11.77 23.31 2.63
C GLU A 188 11.54 24.76 3.11
N LYS A 189 10.39 25.34 2.75
CA LYS A 189 9.97 26.67 3.22
C LYS A 189 9.56 26.72 4.69
N ASN A 190 9.55 25.59 5.36
CA ASN A 190 9.06 25.45 6.74
C ASN A 190 7.59 25.91 6.90
N ASP A 191 6.77 25.75 5.84
CA ASP A 191 5.35 26.09 5.81
C ASP A 191 4.50 24.90 6.26
N GLN A 192 4.43 24.70 7.58
CA GLN A 192 3.76 23.55 8.18
C GLN A 192 2.30 23.42 7.76
N LYS A 193 1.55 24.53 7.79
CA LYS A 193 0.12 24.50 7.48
C LYS A 193 -0.13 23.98 6.06
N ASN A 194 0.51 24.62 5.09
CA ASN A 194 0.32 24.27 3.69
C ASN A 194 0.93 22.89 3.36
N ALA A 195 2.01 22.46 4.04
CA ALA A 195 2.56 21.11 3.90
C ALA A 195 1.57 20.02 4.37
N ILE A 196 0.87 20.23 5.49
CA ILE A 196 -0.19 19.35 5.97
C ILE A 196 -1.36 19.31 4.97
N ASP A 197 -1.81 20.46 4.48
CA ASP A 197 -2.91 20.56 3.52
C ASP A 197 -2.55 19.89 2.18
N ALA A 198 -1.31 20.06 1.71
CA ALA A 198 -0.80 19.41 0.50
C ALA A 198 -0.72 17.88 0.66
N MET A 199 -0.22 17.38 1.80
CA MET A 199 -0.20 15.95 2.09
C MET A 199 -1.61 15.37 2.17
N LEU A 200 -2.55 16.07 2.81
CA LEU A 200 -3.95 15.69 2.89
C LEU A 200 -4.58 15.58 1.50
N HIS A 201 -4.38 16.59 0.63
CA HIS A 201 -4.85 16.58 -0.74
C HIS A 201 -4.26 15.39 -1.52
N HIS A 202 -2.95 15.18 -1.40
CA HIS A 202 -2.24 14.07 -2.04
C HIS A 202 -2.80 12.70 -1.65
N ILE A 203 -3.04 12.44 -0.36
CA ILE A 203 -3.56 11.14 0.10
C ILE A 203 -5.03 10.97 -0.30
N ARG A 204 -5.84 12.00 -0.18
CA ARG A 204 -7.27 11.95 -0.52
C ARG A 204 -7.50 11.79 -2.01
N ARG A 205 -6.68 12.44 -2.81
CA ARG A 205 -6.77 12.40 -4.28
C ARG A 205 -8.23 12.57 -4.74
N PRO A 206 -8.83 13.74 -4.50
CA PRO A 206 -10.25 13.96 -4.81
C PRO A 206 -10.57 13.82 -6.31
N GLU A 207 -9.57 13.91 -7.17
CA GLU A 207 -9.66 13.67 -8.61
C GLU A 207 -9.78 12.18 -8.98
N PHE A 208 -9.59 11.25 -8.03
CA PHE A 208 -9.75 9.82 -8.27
C PHE A 208 -11.14 9.37 -7.87
N ASP A 209 -11.94 9.11 -8.88
CA ASP A 209 -13.25 8.50 -8.72
C ASP A 209 -13.11 6.97 -8.66
N ASP A 210 -13.44 6.39 -7.48
CA ASP A 210 -13.46 4.95 -7.29
C ASP A 210 -14.37 4.24 -8.31
N SER A 211 -15.44 4.92 -8.79
CA SER A 211 -16.35 4.38 -9.77
C SER A 211 -15.66 4.07 -11.10
N ARG A 212 -14.64 4.85 -11.47
CA ARG A 212 -13.87 4.60 -12.69
C ARG A 212 -13.19 3.24 -12.64
N ILE A 213 -12.40 2.95 -11.56
CA ILE A 213 -11.68 1.68 -11.46
C ILE A 213 -12.61 0.50 -11.19
N THR A 214 -13.70 0.67 -10.45
CA THR A 214 -14.67 -0.41 -10.24
C THR A 214 -15.43 -0.76 -11.52
N ASN A 215 -15.67 0.19 -12.41
CA ASN A 215 -16.28 -0.04 -13.72
C ASN A 215 -15.29 -0.66 -14.72
N GLU A 216 -14.00 -0.29 -14.64
CA GLU A 216 -12.97 -0.80 -15.54
C GLU A 216 -12.53 -2.22 -15.15
N TYR A 217 -12.51 -2.56 -13.83
CA TYR A 217 -12.07 -3.85 -13.27
C TYR A 217 -13.11 -4.47 -12.33
N PRO A 218 -14.38 -4.64 -12.74
CA PRO A 218 -15.45 -5.08 -11.82
C PRO A 218 -15.19 -6.44 -11.19
N GLU A 219 -14.44 -7.32 -11.88
CA GLU A 219 -14.08 -8.64 -11.38
C GLU A 219 -13.08 -8.62 -10.23
N PHE A 220 -12.34 -7.52 -10.03
CA PHE A 220 -11.35 -7.38 -8.95
C PHE A 220 -11.98 -6.96 -7.64
N PHE A 221 -13.21 -6.44 -7.66
CA PHE A 221 -13.88 -5.91 -6.48
C PHE A 221 -14.91 -6.89 -5.90
N GLN A 222 -15.09 -6.82 -4.59
CA GLN A 222 -16.19 -7.51 -3.94
C GLN A 222 -17.50 -6.81 -4.34
N GLN A 223 -18.51 -7.60 -4.73
CA GLN A 223 -19.87 -7.07 -4.86
C GLN A 223 -20.38 -6.73 -3.45
N GLU A 224 -21.07 -5.61 -3.30
CA GLU A 224 -21.72 -5.30 -2.03
C GLU A 224 -22.76 -6.37 -1.73
N ASP A 225 -22.51 -7.14 -0.69
CA ASP A 225 -23.50 -8.08 -0.14
C ASP A 225 -24.62 -7.26 0.50
N THR A 226 -25.72 -7.06 -0.22
CA THR A 226 -26.95 -6.47 0.30
C THR A 226 -27.63 -7.37 1.34
N ASP A 227 -27.18 -8.63 1.48
CA ASP A 227 -27.74 -9.64 2.37
C ASP A 227 -26.77 -10.09 3.49
N LYS A 228 -26.19 -9.17 4.27
CA LYS A 228 -25.58 -9.59 5.52
C LYS A 228 -26.65 -9.97 6.53
N LYS A 229 -26.99 -11.27 6.62
CA LYS A 229 -27.62 -11.84 7.82
C LYS A 229 -26.76 -11.46 9.03
N GLU A 230 -27.29 -10.61 9.91
CA GLU A 230 -26.69 -10.36 11.22
C GLU A 230 -26.45 -11.69 11.92
N PHE A 231 -25.19 -12.03 12.12
CA PHE A 231 -24.83 -13.14 13.00
C PHE A 231 -25.11 -12.70 14.42
N ARG A 232 -26.27 -13.07 14.97
CA ARG A 232 -26.57 -12.87 16.38
C ARG A 232 -25.92 -14.02 17.15
N LEU A 233 -24.94 -13.68 17.98
CA LEU A 233 -24.48 -14.58 19.03
C LEU A 233 -25.70 -14.92 19.91
N GLY A 234 -26.14 -16.16 19.86
CA GLY A 234 -27.10 -16.67 20.83
C GLY A 234 -26.49 -16.54 22.23
N THR A 235 -27.28 -16.10 23.19
CA THR A 235 -26.88 -16.12 24.60
C THR A 235 -26.46 -17.53 24.99
N LEU A 236 -25.19 -17.66 25.47
CA LEU A 236 -24.66 -18.87 26.09
C LEU A 236 -25.44 -19.19 27.37
#